data_f7ff2da9cc1589798924cd75a49663ca
#
_entry.id   f7ff2da9cc1589798924cd75a49663ca
#
_cell.length_a   1.000
_cell.length_b   1.000
_cell.length_c   1.000
_cell.angle_alpha   90.00
_cell.angle_beta   90.00
_cell.angle_gamma   90.00
#
_symmetry.space_group_name_H-M   'P 1'
#
loop_
_entity.id
_entity.type
_entity.pdbx_description
1 polymer ?
#
loop_
_entity_poly.entity_id
_entity_poly.type
_entity_poly.pdbx_seq_one_letter_code
_entity_poly.pdbx_strand_id
1 'polypeptide(L)'
;YPHVGVDPINIGVHIHLALQELIARESDPTHSCVLTIGQFAGGTAANIIPETAVLQGTIRTNKPEARELLVRRMKEVAEKTAAVYNGTVDIEMISEVPPLICNPKLTDEVVGYMQELGIPGLTPYPGISASASEDFAVIAEKVPSTFMYLSAGYLDERGQYPAHHPKAQFNEDVCPIGAACLAHCASQWLKNNK
;
A
#
# COMPACT_ATOMS: atom_id res chain seq x y z
N TYR A 1 -18.99 6.50 37.08
CA TYR A 1 -17.88 7.24 37.71
C TYR A 1 -16.76 7.56 36.73
N PRO A 2 -17.02 8.31 35.61
CA PRO A 2 -16.01 8.55 34.57
C PRO A 2 -14.77 9.31 35.06
N HIS A 3 -14.89 10.04 36.16
CA HIS A 3 -13.81 10.84 36.76
C HIS A 3 -12.74 10.00 37.49
N VAL A 4 -12.98 8.72 37.72
CA VAL A 4 -12.03 7.79 38.36
C VAL A 4 -11.46 6.77 37.38
N GLY A 5 -11.89 6.83 36.12
CA GLY A 5 -11.43 5.93 35.06
C GLY A 5 -10.69 6.68 33.94
N VAL A 6 -10.05 5.91 33.08
CA VAL A 6 -9.49 6.36 31.82
C VAL A 6 -10.32 5.75 30.68
N ASP A 7 -10.75 6.57 29.72
CA ASP A 7 -11.62 6.14 28.63
C ASP A 7 -10.82 5.88 27.35
N PRO A 8 -10.54 4.62 27.00
CA PRO A 8 -9.74 4.29 25.83
C PRO A 8 -10.47 4.57 24.51
N ILE A 9 -11.80 4.59 24.48
CA ILE A 9 -12.54 4.98 23.28
C ILE A 9 -12.32 6.46 23.00
N ASN A 10 -12.45 7.31 24.01
CA ASN A 10 -12.19 8.75 23.89
C ASN A 10 -10.74 9.01 23.46
N ILE A 11 -9.78 8.31 24.06
CA ILE A 11 -8.36 8.39 23.67
C ILE A 11 -8.17 7.99 22.21
N GLY A 12 -8.76 6.88 21.79
CA GLY A 12 -8.70 6.40 20.42
C GLY A 12 -9.24 7.39 19.39
N VAL A 13 -10.32 8.09 19.71
CA VAL A 13 -10.86 9.18 18.87
C VAL A 13 -9.85 10.31 18.71
N HIS A 14 -9.22 10.74 19.79
CA HIS A 14 -8.20 11.80 19.74
C HIS A 14 -6.94 11.34 18.97
N ILE A 15 -6.50 10.10 19.14
CA ILE A 15 -5.41 9.51 18.35
C ILE A 15 -5.79 9.51 16.88
N HIS A 16 -6.98 9.03 16.53
CA HIS A 16 -7.46 9.00 15.15
C HIS A 16 -7.39 10.38 14.48
N LEU A 17 -7.90 11.42 15.18
CA LEU A 17 -7.88 12.79 14.68
C LEU A 17 -6.45 13.33 14.54
N ALA A 18 -5.60 13.11 15.55
CA ALA A 18 -4.21 13.57 15.52
C ALA A 18 -3.38 12.93 14.41
N LEU A 19 -3.64 11.65 14.08
CA LEU A 19 -2.96 10.96 12.99
C LEU A 19 -3.25 11.56 11.60
N GLN A 20 -4.41 12.24 11.42
CA GLN A 20 -4.71 12.90 10.14
C GLN A 20 -3.75 14.06 9.84
N GLU A 21 -3.21 14.72 10.88
CA GLU A 21 -2.23 15.80 10.74
C GLU A 21 -0.93 15.34 10.09
N LEU A 22 -0.56 14.05 10.22
CA LEU A 22 0.66 13.51 9.60
C LEU A 22 0.62 13.64 8.08
N ILE A 23 -0.52 13.34 7.47
CA ILE A 23 -0.71 13.50 6.03
C ILE A 23 -0.91 14.98 5.67
N ALA A 24 -1.70 15.69 6.46
CA ALA A 24 -2.11 17.06 6.13
C ALA A 24 -1.00 18.10 6.35
N ARG A 25 -0.04 17.84 7.25
CA ARG A 25 0.93 18.85 7.73
C ARG A 25 2.38 18.40 7.78
N GLU A 26 2.66 17.09 7.85
CA GLU A 26 4.03 16.59 8.00
C GLU A 26 4.54 15.87 6.75
N SER A 27 3.65 15.30 5.93
CA SER A 27 4.05 14.65 4.67
C SER A 27 4.34 15.69 3.59
N ASP A 28 5.41 15.45 2.82
CA ASP A 28 5.70 16.23 1.61
C ASP A 28 4.56 16.04 0.60
N PRO A 29 3.90 17.11 0.12
CA PRO A 29 2.78 17.00 -0.81
C PRO A 29 3.15 16.42 -2.19
N THR A 30 4.44 16.34 -2.51
CA THR A 30 4.93 15.68 -3.74
C THR A 30 5.06 14.17 -3.59
N HIS A 31 4.97 13.65 -2.39
CA HIS A 31 4.99 12.22 -2.11
C HIS A 31 3.56 11.67 -2.02
N SER A 32 3.33 10.50 -2.64
CA SER A 32 2.07 9.78 -2.45
C SER A 32 2.09 9.10 -1.08
N CYS A 33 1.33 9.64 -0.15
CA CYS A 33 1.22 9.14 1.22
C CYS A 33 -0.23 8.92 1.59
N VAL A 34 -0.53 7.77 2.17
CA VAL A 34 -1.87 7.44 2.70
C VAL A 34 -1.72 6.86 4.09
N LEU A 35 -2.51 7.35 5.03
CA LEU A 35 -2.71 6.77 6.35
C LEU A 35 -4.21 6.61 6.55
N THR A 36 -4.67 5.38 6.74
CA THR A 36 -6.10 5.08 6.93
C THR A 36 -6.29 4.22 8.16
N ILE A 37 -7.19 4.62 9.04
CA ILE A 37 -7.73 3.75 10.09
C ILE A 37 -9.02 3.14 9.54
N GLY A 38 -8.96 1.85 9.22
CA GLY A 38 -10.09 1.11 8.63
C GLY A 38 -10.97 0.41 9.66
N GLN A 39 -10.47 0.23 10.88
CA GLN A 39 -11.22 -0.36 11.98
C GLN A 39 -10.96 0.40 13.27
N PHE A 40 -12.05 0.66 14.01
CA PHE A 40 -12.02 1.17 15.37
C PHE A 40 -13.06 0.41 16.19
N ALA A 41 -12.62 -0.27 17.23
CA ALA A 41 -13.49 -1.10 18.08
C ALA A 41 -13.16 -0.87 19.55
N GLY A 42 -14.20 -0.85 20.39
CA GLY A 42 -14.06 -0.73 21.83
C GLY A 42 -15.40 -0.83 22.54
N GLY A 43 -15.41 -1.51 23.69
CA GLY A 43 -16.59 -1.67 24.53
C GLY A 43 -17.62 -2.66 24.00
N THR A 44 -18.51 -3.10 24.92
CA THR A 44 -19.61 -4.03 24.62
C THR A 44 -20.96 -3.52 25.15
N ALA A 45 -20.95 -2.44 25.96
CA ALA A 45 -22.14 -1.85 26.57
C ALA A 45 -22.05 -0.33 26.59
N ALA A 46 -23.14 0.34 26.27
CA ALA A 46 -23.18 1.80 26.11
C ALA A 46 -22.90 2.61 27.41
N ASN A 47 -23.07 2.01 28.56
CA ASN A 47 -22.89 2.63 29.86
C ASN A 47 -21.62 2.20 30.62
N ILE A 48 -20.72 1.43 29.96
CA ILE A 48 -19.49 0.92 30.55
C ILE A 48 -18.30 1.41 29.75
N ILE A 49 -17.36 2.10 30.41
CA ILE A 49 -16.05 2.41 29.86
C ILE A 49 -15.26 1.10 29.75
N PRO A 50 -14.79 0.69 28.57
CA PRO A 50 -14.04 -0.57 28.40
C PRO A 50 -12.61 -0.43 28.94
N GLU A 51 -11.94 -1.56 29.07
CA GLU A 51 -10.52 -1.61 29.45
C GLU A 51 -9.61 -1.17 28.30
N THR A 52 -9.99 -1.50 27.05
CA THR A 52 -9.21 -1.22 25.85
C THR A 52 -10.07 -0.75 24.69
N ALA A 53 -9.45 -0.08 23.73
CA ALA A 53 -9.96 0.18 22.39
C ALA A 53 -8.87 -0.16 21.36
N VAL A 54 -9.27 -0.66 20.20
CA VAL A 54 -8.37 -1.09 19.13
C VAL A 54 -8.61 -0.25 17.88
N LEU A 55 -7.53 0.32 17.34
CA LEU A 55 -7.50 0.95 16.04
C LEU A 55 -6.63 0.11 15.11
N GLN A 56 -7.13 -0.25 13.93
CA GLN A 56 -6.34 -0.93 12.90
C GLN A 56 -6.37 -0.12 11.63
N GLY A 57 -5.20 -0.03 11.00
CA GLY A 57 -5.07 0.80 9.82
C GLY A 57 -3.94 0.37 8.90
N THR A 58 -3.73 1.18 7.87
CA THR A 58 -2.66 0.97 6.90
C THR A 58 -1.93 2.27 6.61
N ILE A 59 -0.62 2.17 6.36
CA ILE A 59 0.22 3.23 5.81
C ILE A 59 0.65 2.79 4.41
N ARG A 60 0.52 3.69 3.43
CA ARG A 60 1.01 3.50 2.07
C ARG A 60 1.87 4.69 1.68
N THR A 61 3.01 4.43 1.08
CA THR A 61 3.93 5.47 0.59
C THR A 61 4.63 5.00 -0.68
N ASN A 62 5.05 5.95 -1.50
CA ASN A 62 5.85 5.67 -2.69
C ASN A 62 7.36 5.99 -2.50
N LYS A 63 7.76 6.38 -1.27
CA LYS A 63 9.14 6.73 -0.92
C LYS A 63 9.53 6.12 0.41
N PRO A 64 10.75 5.54 0.54
CA PRO A 64 11.24 4.99 1.80
C PRO A 64 11.28 6.02 2.93
N GLU A 65 11.79 7.22 2.65
CA GLU A 65 11.89 8.30 3.62
C GLU A 65 10.54 8.78 4.15
N ALA A 66 9.52 8.80 3.28
CA ALA A 66 8.16 9.12 3.70
C ALA A 66 7.57 8.02 4.61
N ARG A 67 7.88 6.75 4.32
CA ARG A 67 7.49 5.62 5.16
C ARG A 67 8.13 5.71 6.55
N GLU A 68 9.43 5.94 6.62
CA GLU A 68 10.16 6.09 7.89
C GLU A 68 9.57 7.24 8.72
N LEU A 69 9.32 8.39 8.08
CA LEU A 69 8.68 9.53 8.75
C LEU A 69 7.32 9.13 9.32
N LEU A 70 6.43 8.59 8.50
CA LEU A 70 5.06 8.30 8.91
C LEU A 70 4.99 7.23 10.01
N VAL A 71 5.77 6.16 9.92
CA VAL A 71 5.81 5.10 10.94
C VAL A 71 6.32 5.65 12.27
N ARG A 72 7.42 6.40 12.25
CA ARG A 72 7.98 7.01 13.46
C ARG A 72 6.99 8.00 14.08
N ARG A 73 6.44 8.91 13.28
CA ARG A 73 5.52 9.94 13.77
C ARG A 73 4.19 9.36 14.24
N MET A 74 3.66 8.34 13.58
CA MET A 74 2.46 7.64 14.00
C MET A 74 2.60 7.11 15.44
N LYS A 75 3.73 6.46 15.74
CA LYS A 75 4.02 5.95 17.09
C LYS A 75 4.10 7.09 18.10
N GLU A 76 4.90 8.13 17.79
CA GLU A 76 5.07 9.29 18.68
C GLU A 76 3.76 10.03 18.96
N VAL A 77 2.93 10.24 17.94
CA VAL A 77 1.64 10.93 18.07
C VAL A 77 0.67 10.11 18.90
N ALA A 78 0.58 8.80 18.63
CA ALA A 78 -0.30 7.92 19.38
C ALA A 78 0.07 7.88 20.88
N GLU A 79 1.35 7.67 21.20
CA GLU A 79 1.85 7.62 22.58
C GLU A 79 1.62 8.94 23.32
N LYS A 80 1.99 10.08 22.70
CA LYS A 80 1.85 11.40 23.32
C LYS A 80 0.38 11.79 23.49
N THR A 81 -0.48 11.46 22.53
CA THR A 81 -1.92 11.72 22.63
C THR A 81 -2.55 10.89 23.75
N ALA A 82 -2.21 9.61 23.87
CA ALA A 82 -2.70 8.78 24.96
C ALA A 82 -2.26 9.33 26.33
N ALA A 83 -1.00 9.75 26.44
CA ALA A 83 -0.45 10.30 27.68
C ALA A 83 -1.17 11.57 28.13
N VAL A 84 -1.66 12.42 27.21
CA VAL A 84 -2.47 13.61 27.54
C VAL A 84 -3.70 13.23 28.36
N TYR A 85 -4.28 12.07 28.12
CA TYR A 85 -5.48 11.56 28.78
C TYR A 85 -5.21 10.46 29.81
N ASN A 86 -3.97 10.36 30.31
CA ASN A 86 -3.51 9.37 31.29
C ASN A 86 -3.64 7.91 30.82
N GLY A 87 -3.67 7.68 29.52
CA GLY A 87 -3.70 6.33 28.91
C GLY A 87 -2.34 5.92 28.38
N THR A 88 -2.29 4.68 27.92
CA THR A 88 -1.14 4.09 27.23
C THR A 88 -1.56 3.48 25.90
N VAL A 89 -0.62 3.26 24.99
CA VAL A 89 -0.83 2.51 23.75
C VAL A 89 0.20 1.40 23.63
N ASP A 90 -0.25 0.29 23.06
CA ASP A 90 0.60 -0.76 22.53
C ASP A 90 0.46 -0.76 21.01
N ILE A 91 1.57 -0.77 20.27
CA ILE A 91 1.58 -0.60 18.82
C ILE A 91 2.31 -1.76 18.19
N GLU A 92 1.56 -2.56 17.44
CA GLU A 92 2.07 -3.67 16.67
C GLU A 92 2.08 -3.35 15.17
N MET A 93 3.19 -3.61 14.50
CA MET A 93 3.31 -3.56 13.04
C MET A 93 3.15 -4.98 12.49
N ILE A 94 1.95 -5.32 12.03
CA ILE A 94 1.60 -6.68 11.58
C ILE A 94 2.30 -7.05 10.27
N SER A 95 2.48 -6.07 9.38
CA SER A 95 3.15 -6.27 8.09
C SER A 95 3.94 -5.02 7.72
N GLU A 96 5.20 -5.23 7.34
CA GLU A 96 6.13 -4.16 6.97
C GLU A 96 6.71 -4.43 5.58
N VAL A 97 5.95 -4.10 4.53
CA VAL A 97 6.39 -4.20 3.15
C VAL A 97 6.87 -2.82 2.67
N PRO A 98 8.08 -2.70 2.10
CA PRO A 98 8.59 -1.44 1.57
C PRO A 98 7.82 -0.97 0.34
N PRO A 99 8.00 0.30 -0.10
CA PRO A 99 7.51 0.73 -1.40
C PRO A 99 8.15 -0.08 -2.53
N LEU A 100 7.34 -0.54 -3.49
CA LEU A 100 7.87 -1.18 -4.69
C LEU A 100 8.44 -0.11 -5.65
N ILE A 101 9.75 -0.14 -5.83
CA ILE A 101 10.46 0.79 -6.71
C ILE A 101 11.13 -0.02 -7.83
N CYS A 102 10.65 0.14 -9.04
CA CYS A 102 11.25 -0.48 -10.22
C CYS A 102 12.58 0.20 -10.59
N ASN A 103 13.57 -0.59 -11.02
CA ASN A 103 14.81 -0.06 -11.56
C ASN A 103 14.57 0.58 -12.93
N PRO A 104 14.85 1.88 -13.13
CA PRO A 104 14.51 2.58 -14.38
C PRO A 104 15.18 1.96 -15.62
N LYS A 105 16.48 1.65 -15.53
CA LYS A 105 17.22 1.07 -16.64
C LYS A 105 16.67 -0.30 -17.06
N LEU A 106 16.42 -1.18 -16.09
CA LEU A 106 15.83 -2.48 -16.37
C LEU A 106 14.41 -2.35 -16.91
N THR A 107 13.64 -1.40 -16.42
CA THR A 107 12.28 -1.12 -16.92
C THR A 107 12.32 -0.71 -18.41
N ASP A 108 13.23 0.18 -18.79
CA ASP A 108 13.38 0.61 -20.18
C ASP A 108 13.79 -0.56 -21.09
N GLU A 109 14.73 -1.41 -20.64
CA GLU A 109 15.13 -2.63 -21.38
C GLU A 109 13.93 -3.58 -21.58
N VAL A 110 13.16 -3.82 -20.51
CA VAL A 110 12.00 -4.72 -20.54
C VAL A 110 10.89 -4.16 -21.44
N VAL A 111 10.65 -2.85 -21.41
CA VAL A 111 9.72 -2.19 -22.35
C VAL A 111 10.15 -2.42 -23.80
N GLY A 112 11.44 -2.28 -24.11
CA GLY A 112 11.99 -2.58 -25.43
C GLY A 112 11.72 -4.02 -25.85
N TYR A 113 12.02 -4.98 -24.99
CA TYR A 113 11.76 -6.42 -25.27
C TYR A 113 10.27 -6.72 -25.49
N MET A 114 9.38 -6.09 -24.71
CA MET A 114 7.94 -6.28 -24.95
C MET A 114 7.47 -5.72 -26.29
N GLN A 115 8.06 -4.61 -26.74
CA GLN A 115 7.75 -4.03 -28.05
C GLN A 115 8.20 -4.94 -29.20
N GLU A 116 9.33 -5.66 -29.04
CA GLU A 116 9.84 -6.62 -30.04
C GLU A 116 8.87 -7.80 -30.29
N LEU A 117 7.98 -8.13 -29.33
CA LEU A 117 6.99 -9.19 -29.51
C LEU A 117 5.99 -8.90 -30.64
N GLY A 118 5.74 -7.64 -30.96
CA GLY A 118 4.83 -7.24 -32.03
C GLY A 118 3.39 -7.76 -31.83
N ILE A 119 2.96 -8.03 -30.60
CA ILE A 119 1.61 -8.52 -30.32
C ILE A 119 0.60 -7.40 -30.51
N PRO A 120 -0.42 -7.57 -31.37
CA PRO A 120 -1.43 -6.56 -31.58
C PRO A 120 -2.15 -6.19 -30.28
N GLY A 121 -2.25 -4.89 -29.99
CA GLY A 121 -2.89 -4.38 -28.77
C GLY A 121 -2.00 -4.38 -27.51
N LEU A 122 -0.83 -4.98 -27.54
CA LEU A 122 0.15 -4.87 -26.47
C LEU A 122 0.87 -3.52 -26.56
N THR A 123 0.59 -2.63 -25.64
CA THR A 123 1.24 -1.32 -25.56
C THR A 123 1.84 -1.16 -24.16
N PRO A 124 3.17 -1.37 -24.01
CA PRO A 124 3.83 -1.12 -22.73
C PRO A 124 3.73 0.35 -22.35
N TYR A 125 3.30 0.61 -21.11
CA TYR A 125 3.17 1.95 -20.56
C TYR A 125 3.97 2.06 -19.26
N PRO A 126 5.20 2.62 -19.29
CA PRO A 126 6.03 2.79 -18.11
C PRO A 126 5.55 3.95 -17.23
N GLY A 127 5.99 3.95 -15.96
CA GLY A 127 5.73 5.07 -15.04
C GLY A 127 4.40 5.04 -14.33
N ILE A 128 3.75 3.89 -14.24
CA ILE A 128 2.54 3.73 -13.40
C ILE A 128 2.94 3.83 -11.94
N SER A 129 2.25 4.69 -11.19
CA SER A 129 2.32 4.75 -9.73
C SER A 129 0.99 4.25 -9.17
N ALA A 130 1.05 3.23 -8.31
CA ALA A 130 -0.11 2.66 -7.65
C ALA A 130 0.08 2.67 -6.13
N SER A 131 -0.97 3.03 -5.39
CA SER A 131 -0.97 3.00 -3.92
C SER A 131 -1.37 1.60 -3.40
N ALA A 132 -0.73 0.56 -3.95
CA ALA A 132 -0.92 -0.83 -3.56
C ALA A 132 0.24 -1.32 -2.68
N SER A 133 0.06 -2.45 -2.02
CA SER A 133 1.12 -3.18 -1.32
C SER A 133 1.46 -4.42 -2.14
N GLU A 134 2.76 -4.66 -2.31
CA GLU A 134 3.27 -5.77 -3.12
C GLU A 134 4.51 -6.36 -2.44
N ASP A 135 4.48 -7.64 -2.11
CA ASP A 135 5.59 -8.31 -1.40
C ASP A 135 6.85 -8.47 -2.26
N PHE A 136 6.71 -8.43 -3.59
CA PHE A 136 7.84 -8.35 -4.52
C PHE A 136 8.75 -7.14 -4.25
N ALA A 137 8.25 -6.12 -3.57
CA ALA A 137 9.04 -4.97 -3.13
C ALA A 137 10.26 -5.38 -2.29
N VAL A 138 10.14 -6.44 -1.48
CA VAL A 138 11.25 -6.97 -0.66
C VAL A 138 12.37 -7.55 -1.56
N ILE A 139 12.00 -8.14 -2.69
CA ILE A 139 12.96 -8.61 -3.70
C ILE A 139 13.59 -7.41 -4.42
N ALA A 140 12.77 -6.42 -4.80
CA ALA A 140 13.23 -5.23 -5.50
C ALA A 140 14.21 -4.36 -4.69
N GLU A 141 14.18 -4.44 -3.36
CA GLU A 141 15.21 -3.81 -2.51
C GLU A 141 16.58 -4.52 -2.60
N LYS A 142 16.63 -5.78 -2.97
CA LYS A 142 17.86 -6.60 -2.95
C LYS A 142 18.52 -6.69 -4.32
N VAL A 143 17.72 -6.68 -5.37
CA VAL A 143 18.19 -6.83 -6.75
C VAL A 143 17.47 -5.85 -7.68
N PRO A 144 18.13 -5.33 -8.73
CA PRO A 144 17.46 -4.52 -9.75
C PRO A 144 16.26 -5.29 -10.32
N SER A 145 15.08 -4.72 -10.16
CA SER A 145 13.83 -5.39 -10.51
C SER A 145 12.89 -4.44 -11.27
N THR A 146 11.97 -5.01 -12.02
CA THR A 146 10.82 -4.31 -12.59
C THR A 146 9.57 -5.14 -12.40
N PHE A 147 8.44 -4.49 -12.22
CA PHE A 147 7.15 -5.12 -11.99
C PHE A 147 6.17 -4.70 -13.08
N MET A 148 5.47 -5.66 -13.65
CA MET A 148 4.56 -5.45 -14.78
C MET A 148 3.12 -5.72 -14.36
N TYR A 149 2.23 -4.76 -14.60
CA TYR A 149 0.80 -4.98 -14.56
C TYR A 149 0.28 -5.31 -15.96
N LEU A 150 -0.45 -6.41 -16.08
CA LEU A 150 -1.18 -6.74 -17.31
C LEU A 150 -2.65 -6.32 -17.14
N SER A 151 -3.12 -5.42 -18.01
CA SER A 151 -4.53 -5.07 -18.04
C SER A 151 -5.36 -6.25 -18.52
N ALA A 152 -6.21 -6.78 -17.65
CA ALA A 152 -7.07 -7.92 -17.89
C ALA A 152 -8.56 -7.57 -17.70
N GLY A 153 -8.93 -6.29 -17.73
CA GLY A 153 -10.31 -5.84 -17.64
C GLY A 153 -11.05 -6.00 -18.97
N TYR A 154 -12.35 -6.31 -18.89
CA TYR A 154 -13.22 -6.23 -20.04
C TYR A 154 -13.55 -4.77 -20.37
N LEU A 155 -13.78 -4.46 -21.65
CA LEU A 155 -14.18 -3.14 -22.13
C LEU A 155 -15.72 -2.95 -22.16
N ASP A 156 -16.48 -3.93 -21.70
CA ASP A 156 -17.94 -3.93 -21.60
C ASP A 156 -18.39 -3.90 -20.13
N GLU A 157 -19.67 -4.17 -19.88
CA GLU A 157 -20.29 -4.16 -18.54
C GLU A 157 -19.61 -5.09 -17.52
N ARG A 158 -18.88 -6.12 -17.97
CA ARG A 158 -18.12 -7.04 -17.09
C ARG A 158 -16.94 -6.34 -16.42
N GLY A 159 -16.40 -5.29 -17.04
CA GLY A 159 -15.27 -4.48 -16.52
C GLY A 159 -15.68 -3.37 -15.54
N GLN A 160 -16.97 -3.25 -15.19
CA GLN A 160 -17.45 -2.17 -14.32
C GLN A 160 -16.98 -2.25 -12.85
N TYR A 161 -16.52 -3.44 -12.41
CA TYR A 161 -16.08 -3.65 -11.06
C TYR A 161 -14.55 -3.72 -10.99
N PRO A 162 -13.91 -2.91 -10.11
CA PRO A 162 -12.46 -2.93 -9.96
C PRO A 162 -11.95 -4.21 -9.30
N ALA A 163 -10.64 -4.46 -9.39
CA ALA A 163 -9.97 -5.52 -8.64
C ALA A 163 -10.35 -5.46 -7.16
N HIS A 164 -10.44 -6.63 -6.51
CA HIS A 164 -10.92 -6.84 -5.13
C HIS A 164 -12.41 -6.65 -4.89
N HIS A 165 -13.20 -6.23 -5.88
CA HIS A 165 -14.66 -6.23 -5.73
C HIS A 165 -15.20 -7.67 -5.86
N PRO A 166 -16.22 -8.11 -5.07
CA PRO A 166 -16.75 -9.48 -5.15
C PRO A 166 -17.29 -9.90 -6.52
N LYS A 167 -17.59 -8.93 -7.38
CA LYS A 167 -18.09 -9.14 -8.76
C LYS A 167 -17.03 -8.84 -9.83
N ALA A 168 -15.76 -8.62 -9.43
CA ALA A 168 -14.68 -8.38 -10.39
C ALA A 168 -14.56 -9.57 -11.36
N GLN A 169 -14.38 -9.28 -12.64
CA GLN A 169 -14.13 -10.28 -13.69
C GLN A 169 -12.87 -9.88 -14.46
N PHE A 170 -12.08 -10.88 -14.81
CA PHE A 170 -10.85 -10.70 -15.57
C PHE A 170 -10.95 -11.48 -16.87
N ASN A 171 -10.43 -10.91 -17.95
CA ASN A 171 -10.33 -11.58 -19.24
C ASN A 171 -9.14 -12.53 -19.24
N GLU A 172 -9.39 -13.83 -19.21
CA GLU A 172 -8.36 -14.87 -19.23
C GLU A 172 -7.62 -14.97 -20.57
N ASP A 173 -8.19 -14.43 -21.65
CA ASP A 173 -7.54 -14.43 -22.98
C ASP A 173 -6.23 -13.64 -22.99
N VAL A 174 -5.96 -12.79 -21.99
CA VAL A 174 -4.68 -12.07 -21.85
C VAL A 174 -3.60 -12.87 -21.15
N CYS A 175 -3.91 -14.00 -20.51
CA CYS A 175 -2.92 -14.83 -19.80
C CYS A 175 -1.78 -15.32 -20.71
N PRO A 176 -2.03 -15.82 -21.95
CA PRO A 176 -0.97 -16.18 -22.86
C PRO A 176 -0.06 -14.99 -23.22
N ILE A 177 -0.59 -13.79 -23.30
CA ILE A 177 0.18 -12.56 -23.57
C ILE A 177 1.13 -12.28 -22.40
N GLY A 178 0.64 -12.36 -21.18
CA GLY A 178 1.46 -12.18 -19.96
C GLY A 178 2.60 -13.21 -19.90
N ALA A 179 2.28 -14.47 -20.15
CA ALA A 179 3.28 -15.55 -20.19
C ALA A 179 4.35 -15.32 -21.26
N ALA A 180 3.94 -14.88 -22.47
CA ALA A 180 4.86 -14.55 -23.56
C ALA A 180 5.76 -13.37 -23.21
N CYS A 181 5.21 -12.31 -22.59
CA CYS A 181 5.99 -11.16 -22.12
C CYS A 181 7.07 -11.58 -21.12
N LEU A 182 6.71 -12.34 -20.08
CA LEU A 182 7.67 -12.80 -19.07
C LEU A 182 8.77 -13.66 -19.67
N ALA A 183 8.41 -14.65 -20.48
CA ALA A 183 9.37 -15.57 -21.10
C ALA A 183 10.31 -14.85 -22.08
N HIS A 184 9.77 -13.95 -22.92
CA HIS A 184 10.55 -13.20 -23.89
C HIS A 184 11.51 -12.22 -23.21
N CYS A 185 11.03 -11.43 -22.25
CA CYS A 185 11.88 -10.50 -21.52
C CYS A 185 13.03 -11.20 -20.80
N ALA A 186 12.75 -12.30 -20.08
CA ALA A 186 13.80 -13.08 -19.42
C ALA A 186 14.83 -13.62 -20.43
N SER A 187 14.36 -14.17 -21.55
CA SER A 187 15.23 -14.72 -22.61
C SER A 187 16.12 -13.65 -23.25
N GLN A 188 15.57 -12.49 -23.57
CA GLN A 188 16.32 -11.40 -24.19
C GLN A 188 17.33 -10.79 -23.19
N TRP A 189 16.91 -10.60 -21.96
CA TRP A 189 17.82 -10.09 -20.92
C TRP A 189 19.03 -11.01 -20.73
N LEU A 190 18.81 -12.34 -20.64
CA LEU A 190 19.90 -13.32 -20.51
C LEU A 190 20.83 -13.36 -21.73
N LYS A 191 20.33 -13.07 -22.93
CA LYS A 191 21.18 -12.97 -24.13
C LYS A 191 22.07 -11.73 -24.13
N ASN A 192 21.53 -10.63 -23.65
CA ASN A 192 22.18 -9.31 -23.73
C ASN A 192 23.08 -9.02 -22.50
N ASN A 193 22.98 -9.79 -21.41
CA ASN A 193 23.73 -9.62 -20.17
C ASN A 193 24.55 -10.88 -19.80
N LYS A 194 25.28 -11.42 -20.77
CA LYS A 194 26.19 -12.57 -20.58
C LYS A 194 27.52 -12.12 -19.99
#